data_c65f9e2b1c830f6dbfa7d872abef754d
#
_entry.id   c65f9e2b1c830f6dbfa7d872abef754d
#
_cell.length_a   1.000
_cell.length_b   1.000
_cell.length_c   1.000
_cell.angle_alpha   90.00
_cell.angle_beta   90.00
_cell.angle_gamma   90.00
#
_symmetry.space_group_name_H-M   'P 1'
#
loop_
_entity.id
_entity.type
_entity.pdbx_description
1 polymer ?
#
loop_
_entity_poly.entity_id
_entity_poly.type
_entity_poly.pdbx_seq_one_letter_code
_entity_poly.pdbx_strand_id
1 'polypeptide(L)'
;MRIFCWKFWTKRSARFKVPAMKLIQHHYGKARVRVLKVFRKGARHSVKELEVQVMLEGNFDASFTKADNRLVVATDSMKNTINILARQKLGAETEEFGLALGAHFLKTYRHVSRVEVGLTEHCWARIPAGGKPHAHSFSEKGAATPFAKITCTRKDNQVESGIKDLLILKTTASGFKNFLRDEFTTLPETSDRILATKLRAVWRYRKKPGSYSRTNEKILEAMLAVFATKYSPSVQATLFQMGKAALKTALVISKVQITMPNRHCLLINLSPFGLENKNELFVPTDEPHGQIEGTVSR
;
A
#
# COMPACT_ATOMS: atom_id res chain seq x y z
N MET A 1 81.10 -27.48 -15.21
CA MET A 1 79.96 -27.85 -14.37
C MET A 1 79.52 -26.59 -13.61
N ARG A 2 78.54 -25.81 -14.14
CA ARG A 2 78.07 -24.54 -13.53
C ARG A 2 76.78 -24.83 -12.79
N ILE A 3 76.80 -24.63 -11.48
CA ILE A 3 75.66 -24.80 -10.59
C ILE A 3 74.88 -23.52 -10.62
N PHE A 4 73.61 -23.60 -11.16
CA PHE A 4 72.66 -22.49 -11.15
C PHE A 4 71.99 -22.46 -9.77
N CYS A 5 72.20 -21.38 -9.03
CA CYS A 5 71.54 -21.08 -7.75
C CYS A 5 70.22 -20.41 -8.00
N TRP A 6 69.08 -21.09 -7.73
CA TRP A 6 67.73 -20.51 -7.81
C TRP A 6 67.47 -19.68 -6.55
N LYS A 7 67.40 -18.35 -6.71
CA LYS A 7 66.92 -17.45 -5.67
C LYS A 7 65.40 -17.54 -5.59
N PHE A 8 64.90 -18.11 -4.48
CA PHE A 8 63.50 -18.07 -4.16
C PHE A 8 63.07 -16.61 -3.86
N TRP A 9 62.20 -16.09 -4.72
CA TRP A 9 61.55 -14.79 -4.54
C TRP A 9 60.35 -14.99 -3.61
N THR A 10 60.47 -14.67 -2.33
CA THR A 10 59.37 -14.67 -1.37
C THR A 10 58.48 -13.48 -1.69
N LYS A 11 57.39 -13.69 -2.43
CA LYS A 11 56.32 -12.69 -2.59
C LYS A 11 55.70 -12.43 -1.22
N ARG A 12 55.92 -11.25 -0.66
CA ARG A 12 55.13 -10.75 0.47
C ARG A 12 53.69 -10.66 0.00
N SER A 13 52.82 -11.52 0.49
CA SER A 13 51.37 -11.41 0.28
C SER A 13 50.89 -10.14 0.98
N ALA A 14 50.50 -9.13 0.20
CA ALA A 14 49.77 -7.99 0.73
C ALA A 14 48.48 -8.53 1.38
N ARG A 15 48.43 -8.54 2.70
CA ARG A 15 47.19 -8.80 3.42
C ARG A 15 46.23 -7.66 3.11
N PHE A 16 45.28 -7.85 2.18
CA PHE A 16 44.14 -6.97 2.00
C PHE A 16 43.38 -6.96 3.33
N LYS A 17 43.43 -5.83 4.05
CA LYS A 17 42.56 -5.62 5.20
C LYS A 17 41.13 -5.53 4.66
N VAL A 18 40.35 -6.58 4.85
CA VAL A 18 38.90 -6.52 4.59
C VAL A 18 38.34 -5.46 5.53
N PRO A 19 37.64 -4.43 4.99
CA PRO A 19 37.02 -3.41 5.84
C PRO A 19 36.08 -4.07 6.84
N ALA A 20 36.08 -3.58 8.09
CA ALA A 20 35.14 -4.08 9.10
C ALA A 20 33.70 -3.82 8.62
N MET A 21 32.87 -4.86 8.61
CA MET A 21 31.45 -4.75 8.28
C MET A 21 30.73 -3.94 9.37
N LYS A 22 29.83 -3.05 8.94
CA LYS A 22 29.03 -2.21 9.84
C LYS A 22 27.54 -2.44 9.56
N LEU A 23 26.74 -2.51 10.60
CA LEU A 23 25.27 -2.42 10.50
C LEU A 23 24.92 -0.98 10.15
N ILE A 24 24.37 -0.75 8.94
CA ILE A 24 24.08 0.61 8.44
C ILE A 24 22.68 1.04 8.86
N GLN A 25 21.71 0.12 8.81
CA GLN A 25 20.32 0.37 9.14
C GLN A 25 19.70 -0.88 9.73
N HIS A 26 18.85 -0.69 10.69
CA HIS A 26 18.03 -1.75 11.25
C HIS A 26 16.71 -1.21 11.78
N HIS A 27 15.71 -2.05 11.76
CA HIS A 27 14.44 -1.88 12.45
C HIS A 27 13.90 -3.27 12.79
N TYR A 28 13.11 -3.35 13.83
CA TYR A 28 12.42 -4.59 14.20
C TYR A 28 11.07 -4.28 14.81
N GLY A 29 10.20 -5.28 14.90
CA GLY A 29 8.89 -5.05 15.47
C GLY A 29 7.98 -6.27 15.46
N LYS A 30 6.69 -5.99 15.57
CA LYS A 30 5.62 -6.99 15.52
C LYS A 30 4.72 -6.71 14.32
N ALA A 31 4.49 -7.73 13.51
CA ALA A 31 3.63 -7.67 12.35
C ALA A 31 2.43 -8.60 12.49
N ARG A 32 1.39 -8.34 11.68
CA ARG A 32 0.18 -9.15 11.53
C ARG A 32 -0.59 -9.39 12.84
N VAL A 33 -0.63 -8.38 13.73
CA VAL A 33 -1.47 -8.41 14.92
C VAL A 33 -2.89 -8.05 14.50
N ARG A 34 -3.79 -9.02 14.50
CA ARG A 34 -5.20 -8.80 14.16
C ARG A 34 -5.99 -8.42 15.42
N VAL A 35 -6.79 -7.37 15.30
CA VAL A 35 -7.70 -6.90 16.34
C VAL A 35 -9.07 -6.66 15.74
N LEU A 36 -10.10 -7.25 16.33
CA LEU A 36 -11.51 -6.98 16.02
C LEU A 36 -12.15 -6.31 17.23
N LYS A 37 -12.58 -5.08 17.08
CA LYS A 37 -13.31 -4.34 18.14
C LYS A 37 -14.79 -4.22 17.78
N VAL A 38 -15.62 -4.64 18.71
CA VAL A 38 -17.08 -4.50 18.61
C VAL A 38 -17.53 -3.31 19.47
N PHE A 39 -18.21 -2.36 18.86
CA PHE A 39 -18.82 -1.21 19.54
C PHE A 39 -20.29 -1.54 19.80
N ARG A 40 -20.65 -1.74 21.06
CA ARG A 40 -22.00 -2.07 21.52
C ARG A 40 -22.70 -0.82 22.04
N LYS A 41 -23.42 -0.14 21.16
CA LYS A 41 -24.27 1.00 21.54
C LYS A 41 -25.74 0.62 21.32
N GLY A 42 -26.42 0.19 22.39
CA GLY A 42 -27.76 -0.36 22.33
C GLY A 42 -27.82 -1.63 21.44
N ALA A 43 -28.91 -1.85 20.74
CA ALA A 43 -29.11 -3.00 19.87
C ALA A 43 -28.29 -2.94 18.56
N ARG A 44 -27.84 -1.74 18.13
CA ARG A 44 -27.11 -1.57 16.88
C ARG A 44 -25.60 -1.54 17.10
N HIS A 45 -24.94 -2.68 16.83
CA HIS A 45 -23.49 -2.80 16.97
C HIS A 45 -22.77 -2.28 15.72
N SER A 46 -21.47 -1.95 15.87
CA SER A 46 -20.54 -1.77 14.75
C SER A 46 -19.24 -2.49 15.07
N VAL A 47 -18.50 -2.82 14.00
CA VAL A 47 -17.23 -3.54 14.09
C VAL A 47 -16.14 -2.76 13.39
N LYS A 48 -14.93 -2.85 13.91
CA LYS A 48 -13.69 -2.36 13.30
C LYS A 48 -12.64 -3.45 13.42
N GLU A 49 -12.15 -3.95 12.31
CA GLU A 49 -11.10 -4.96 12.28
C GLU A 49 -9.87 -4.42 11.56
N LEU A 50 -8.72 -4.57 12.20
CA LEU A 50 -7.43 -4.12 11.69
C LEU A 50 -6.39 -5.23 11.79
N GLU A 51 -5.56 -5.35 10.78
CA GLU A 51 -4.24 -5.96 10.87
C GLU A 51 -3.22 -4.86 11.15
N VAL A 52 -2.46 -5.00 12.23
CA VAL A 52 -1.54 -3.99 12.75
C VAL A 52 -0.11 -4.49 12.68
N GLN A 53 0.78 -3.63 12.17
CA GLN A 53 2.23 -3.79 12.24
C GLN A 53 2.81 -2.60 12.98
N VAL A 54 3.78 -2.84 13.88
CA VAL A 54 4.57 -1.80 14.52
C VAL A 54 6.04 -2.14 14.37
N MET A 55 6.82 -1.21 13.81
CA MET A 55 8.28 -1.32 13.64
C MET A 55 8.96 -0.19 14.39
N LEU A 56 10.03 -0.52 15.11
CA LEU A 56 10.80 0.41 15.93
C LEU A 56 12.20 0.61 15.33
N GLU A 57 12.64 1.85 15.25
CA GLU A 57 14.02 2.25 14.99
C GLU A 57 14.55 3.00 16.21
N GLY A 58 15.84 2.83 16.52
CA GLY A 58 16.46 3.47 17.67
C GLY A 58 17.78 2.85 18.03
N ASN A 59 18.24 3.00 19.27
CA ASN A 59 19.50 2.45 19.73
C ASN A 59 19.36 0.95 20.05
N PHE A 60 19.42 0.11 19.01
CA PHE A 60 19.32 -1.34 19.08
C PHE A 60 20.54 -2.06 18.51
N ASP A 61 21.60 -1.35 18.08
CA ASP A 61 22.79 -1.90 17.42
C ASP A 61 23.42 -3.07 18.19
N ALA A 62 23.46 -2.94 19.53
CA ALA A 62 24.06 -3.95 20.40
C ALA A 62 23.33 -5.31 20.32
N SER A 63 22.03 -5.31 20.08
CA SER A 63 21.27 -6.56 19.94
C SER A 63 21.59 -7.30 18.65
N PHE A 64 21.93 -6.59 17.58
CA PHE A 64 22.32 -7.17 16.30
C PHE A 64 23.79 -7.58 16.25
N THR A 65 24.67 -6.80 16.92
CA THR A 65 26.12 -6.95 16.76
C THR A 65 26.81 -7.66 17.94
N LYS A 66 26.16 -7.70 19.12
CA LYS A 66 26.74 -8.21 20.37
C LYS A 66 25.81 -9.15 21.13
N ALA A 67 24.64 -9.50 20.56
CA ALA A 67 23.57 -10.25 21.23
C ALA A 67 23.12 -9.62 22.58
N ASP A 68 23.26 -8.30 22.76
CA ASP A 68 22.86 -7.59 23.95
C ASP A 68 21.41 -7.08 23.83
N ASN A 69 20.49 -7.75 24.51
CA ASN A 69 19.05 -7.51 24.40
C ASN A 69 18.51 -6.53 25.47
N ARG A 70 19.33 -5.87 26.26
CA ARG A 70 18.88 -5.00 27.37
C ARG A 70 17.97 -3.84 26.93
N LEU A 71 18.11 -3.37 25.71
CA LEU A 71 17.27 -2.31 25.13
C LEU A 71 16.17 -2.86 24.21
N VAL A 72 16.11 -4.17 23.98
CA VAL A 72 15.10 -4.75 23.08
C VAL A 72 13.73 -4.77 23.75
N VAL A 73 12.75 -4.13 23.13
CA VAL A 73 11.34 -4.26 23.51
C VAL A 73 10.85 -5.61 22.96
N ALA A 74 10.51 -6.55 23.85
CA ALA A 74 10.05 -7.86 23.43
C ALA A 74 8.82 -7.75 22.49
N THR A 75 8.86 -8.44 21.35
CA THR A 75 7.77 -8.36 20.37
C THR A 75 6.43 -8.88 20.90
N ASP A 76 6.45 -9.74 21.93
CA ASP A 76 5.25 -10.14 22.65
C ASP A 76 4.65 -8.97 23.46
N SER A 77 5.48 -8.20 24.15
CA SER A 77 5.05 -6.96 24.84
C SER A 77 4.48 -5.94 23.84
N MET A 78 5.05 -5.84 22.63
CA MET A 78 4.49 -4.99 21.57
C MET A 78 3.09 -5.45 21.16
N LYS A 79 2.87 -6.76 20.97
CA LYS A 79 1.54 -7.33 20.69
C LYS A 79 0.54 -6.99 21.81
N ASN A 80 0.94 -7.17 23.06
CA ASN A 80 0.09 -6.87 24.21
C ASN A 80 -0.24 -5.37 24.29
N THR A 81 0.73 -4.49 24.00
CA THR A 81 0.53 -3.05 23.90
C THR A 81 -0.49 -2.69 22.82
N ILE A 82 -0.39 -3.29 21.64
CA ILE A 82 -1.37 -3.09 20.55
C ILE A 82 -2.77 -3.46 21.02
N ASN A 83 -2.95 -4.62 21.66
CA ASN A 83 -4.25 -5.09 22.15
C ASN A 83 -4.84 -4.16 23.23
N ILE A 84 -4.03 -3.73 24.21
CA ILE A 84 -4.46 -2.82 25.27
C ILE A 84 -4.87 -1.47 24.68
N LEU A 85 -4.05 -0.90 23.81
CA LEU A 85 -4.37 0.37 23.15
C LEU A 85 -5.56 0.26 22.20
N ALA A 86 -5.75 -0.88 21.52
CA ALA A 86 -6.95 -1.11 20.73
C ALA A 86 -8.21 -1.08 21.60
N ARG A 87 -8.19 -1.70 22.79
CA ARG A 87 -9.30 -1.63 23.73
C ARG A 87 -9.60 -0.19 24.17
N GLN A 88 -8.56 0.61 24.40
CA GLN A 88 -8.68 1.97 24.98
C GLN A 88 -8.90 3.06 23.93
N LYS A 89 -8.19 3.00 22.78
CA LYS A 89 -8.03 4.11 21.84
C LYS A 89 -8.58 3.83 20.42
N LEU A 90 -8.78 2.56 20.03
CA LEU A 90 -9.33 2.28 18.70
C LEU A 90 -10.77 2.79 18.62
N GLY A 91 -10.98 3.77 17.75
CA GLY A 91 -12.27 4.39 17.40
C GLY A 91 -12.63 4.16 15.93
N ALA A 92 -13.35 5.10 15.36
CA ALA A 92 -13.74 5.07 13.94
C ALA A 92 -12.54 5.33 13.00
N GLU A 93 -11.62 6.22 13.41
CA GLU A 93 -10.50 6.68 12.60
C GLU A 93 -9.28 5.77 12.78
N THR A 94 -8.88 5.09 11.71
CA THR A 94 -7.73 4.16 11.69
C THR A 94 -6.41 4.90 11.94
N GLU A 95 -6.26 6.07 11.35
CA GLU A 95 -5.06 6.91 11.43
C GLU A 95 -4.82 7.44 12.86
N GLU A 96 -5.88 7.82 13.56
CA GLU A 96 -5.79 8.26 14.97
C GLU A 96 -5.27 7.14 15.88
N PHE A 97 -5.70 5.90 15.61
CA PHE A 97 -5.19 4.75 16.35
C PHE A 97 -3.70 4.53 16.08
N GLY A 98 -3.27 4.65 14.82
CA GLY A 98 -1.86 4.56 14.45
C GLY A 98 -0.99 5.63 15.11
N LEU A 99 -1.48 6.87 15.14
CA LEU A 99 -0.83 7.98 15.87
C LEU A 99 -0.73 7.70 17.37
N ALA A 100 -1.77 7.15 17.98
CA ALA A 100 -1.77 6.79 19.40
C ALA A 100 -0.75 5.69 19.72
N LEU A 101 -0.61 4.67 18.85
CA LEU A 101 0.42 3.64 18.94
C LEU A 101 1.82 4.24 18.86
N GLY A 102 2.10 5.04 17.82
CA GLY A 102 3.39 5.70 17.62
C GLY A 102 3.80 6.57 18.81
N ALA A 103 2.88 7.41 19.28
CA ALA A 103 3.10 8.26 20.45
C ALA A 103 3.40 7.45 21.71
N HIS A 104 2.69 6.33 21.94
CA HIS A 104 2.92 5.47 23.09
C HIS A 104 4.33 4.90 23.12
N PHE A 105 4.78 4.28 22.00
CA PHE A 105 6.12 3.68 21.93
C PHE A 105 7.23 4.73 22.09
N LEU A 106 7.12 5.89 21.45
CA LEU A 106 8.08 6.99 21.63
C LEU A 106 8.12 7.54 23.05
N LYS A 107 6.97 7.63 23.73
CA LYS A 107 6.89 8.11 25.10
C LYS A 107 7.49 7.10 26.09
N THR A 108 7.16 5.82 25.91
CA THR A 108 7.55 4.74 26.84
C THR A 108 9.03 4.40 26.73
N TYR A 109 9.60 4.39 25.53
CA TYR A 109 10.96 3.92 25.29
C TYR A 109 11.85 5.07 24.77
N ARG A 110 12.66 5.65 25.66
CA ARG A 110 13.51 6.83 25.33
C ARG A 110 14.52 6.57 24.22
N HIS A 111 15.01 5.34 24.09
CA HIS A 111 15.98 4.93 23.07
C HIS A 111 15.35 4.66 21.70
N VAL A 112 14.02 4.63 21.61
CA VAL A 112 13.28 4.59 20.33
C VAL A 112 13.25 5.99 19.75
N SER A 113 13.72 6.15 18.52
CA SER A 113 13.77 7.43 17.78
C SER A 113 12.66 7.57 16.74
N ARG A 114 12.22 6.43 16.16
CA ARG A 114 11.18 6.38 15.13
C ARG A 114 10.31 5.14 15.30
N VAL A 115 9.03 5.32 15.08
CA VAL A 115 8.02 4.25 15.07
C VAL A 115 7.27 4.31 13.75
N GLU A 116 7.21 3.19 13.05
CA GLU A 116 6.37 3.02 11.88
C GLU A 116 5.21 2.08 12.24
N VAL A 117 3.97 2.54 11.99
CA VAL A 117 2.75 1.77 12.22
C VAL A 117 2.05 1.56 10.89
N GLY A 118 1.92 0.32 10.48
CA GLY A 118 1.10 -0.12 9.35
C GLY A 118 -0.24 -0.64 9.83
N LEU A 119 -1.32 -0.21 9.20
CA LEU A 119 -2.70 -0.58 9.54
C LEU A 119 -3.43 -0.97 8.26
N THR A 120 -3.95 -2.18 8.21
CA THR A 120 -4.79 -2.67 7.10
C THR A 120 -6.18 -2.96 7.66
N GLU A 121 -7.22 -2.43 7.02
CA GLU A 121 -8.58 -2.58 7.48
C GLU A 121 -9.29 -3.73 6.76
N HIS A 122 -9.87 -4.66 7.52
CA HIS A 122 -10.81 -5.65 7.01
C HIS A 122 -12.22 -5.09 7.14
N CYS A 123 -12.84 -4.80 5.98
CA CYS A 123 -14.12 -4.11 5.94
C CYS A 123 -15.30 -5.06 6.09
N TRP A 124 -16.30 -4.65 6.87
CA TRP A 124 -17.53 -5.39 7.11
C TRP A 124 -18.74 -4.62 6.61
N ALA A 125 -19.62 -5.29 5.89
CA ALA A 125 -20.93 -4.79 5.50
C ALA A 125 -22.02 -5.43 6.34
N ARG A 126 -23.09 -4.70 6.65
CA ARG A 126 -24.24 -5.25 7.34
C ARG A 126 -25.00 -6.19 6.41
N ILE A 127 -25.35 -7.37 6.90
CA ILE A 127 -26.20 -8.30 6.17
C ILE A 127 -27.62 -7.70 6.09
N PRO A 128 -28.23 -7.60 4.90
CA PRO A 128 -29.63 -7.21 4.78
C PRO A 128 -30.55 -8.35 5.27
N ALA A 129 -31.51 -8.00 6.10
CA ALA A 129 -32.53 -8.93 6.58
C ALA A 129 -33.88 -8.20 6.59
N GLY A 130 -34.90 -8.75 5.93
CA GLY A 130 -36.19 -8.10 5.78
C GLY A 130 -36.13 -6.73 5.08
N GLY A 131 -35.24 -6.57 4.09
CA GLY A 131 -35.05 -5.33 3.33
C GLY A 131 -34.30 -4.21 4.07
N LYS A 132 -33.81 -4.46 5.30
CA LYS A 132 -33.08 -3.47 6.11
C LYS A 132 -31.71 -4.01 6.56
N PRO A 133 -30.67 -3.14 6.69
CA PRO A 133 -29.38 -3.54 7.22
C PRO A 133 -29.51 -4.06 8.66
N HIS A 134 -29.10 -5.32 8.92
CA HIS A 134 -29.24 -5.95 10.22
C HIS A 134 -28.46 -5.23 11.33
N ALA A 135 -28.98 -5.28 12.54
CA ALA A 135 -28.41 -4.50 13.65
C ALA A 135 -27.01 -4.94 14.09
N HIS A 136 -26.70 -6.25 14.01
CA HIS A 136 -25.46 -6.81 14.54
C HIS A 136 -24.92 -8.01 13.75
N SER A 137 -25.37 -8.23 12.51
CA SER A 137 -24.83 -9.30 11.63
C SER A 137 -24.12 -8.67 10.42
N PHE A 138 -22.95 -9.23 10.08
CA PHE A 138 -22.04 -8.65 9.10
C PHE A 138 -21.51 -9.72 8.17
N SER A 139 -21.21 -9.35 6.94
CA SER A 139 -20.42 -10.10 5.95
C SER A 139 -19.19 -9.31 5.56
N GLU A 140 -18.16 -9.97 5.08
CA GLU A 140 -16.98 -9.30 4.54
C GLU A 140 -17.36 -8.41 3.34
N LYS A 141 -16.82 -7.20 3.30
CA LYS A 141 -17.12 -6.20 2.27
C LYS A 141 -16.00 -6.14 1.25
N GLY A 142 -16.18 -6.85 0.12
CA GLY A 142 -15.44 -6.64 -1.11
C GLY A 142 -13.92 -6.74 -1.03
N ALA A 143 -13.27 -6.65 -2.19
CA ALA A 143 -11.83 -6.81 -2.32
C ALA A 143 -11.01 -5.55 -2.02
N ALA A 144 -11.63 -4.36 -2.07
CA ALA A 144 -10.96 -3.09 -1.81
C ALA A 144 -10.52 -2.98 -0.34
N THR A 145 -9.23 -2.83 -0.12
CA THR A 145 -8.62 -2.86 1.22
C THR A 145 -8.06 -1.49 1.60
N PRO A 146 -8.74 -0.72 2.48
CA PRO A 146 -8.18 0.51 3.03
C PRO A 146 -6.97 0.21 3.93
N PHE A 147 -6.00 1.11 3.91
CA PHE A 147 -4.84 1.01 4.78
C PHE A 147 -4.32 2.39 5.17
N ALA A 148 -3.56 2.44 6.27
CA ALA A 148 -2.82 3.62 6.69
C ALA A 148 -1.40 3.24 7.07
N LYS A 149 -0.46 4.16 6.82
CA LYS A 149 0.92 4.10 7.26
C LYS A 149 1.24 5.37 8.03
N ILE A 150 1.61 5.21 9.29
CA ILE A 150 1.96 6.31 10.18
C ILE A 150 3.44 6.19 10.54
N THR A 151 4.18 7.26 10.35
CA THR A 151 5.56 7.36 10.81
C THR A 151 5.63 8.45 11.87
N CYS A 152 6.01 8.06 13.10
CA CYS A 152 6.16 8.97 14.22
C CYS A 152 7.62 9.12 14.61
N THR A 153 8.05 10.34 14.80
CA THR A 153 9.32 10.71 15.42
C THR A 153 9.06 11.66 16.59
N ARG A 154 10.09 12.01 17.35
CA ARG A 154 9.95 13.02 18.41
C ARG A 154 9.66 14.43 17.92
N LYS A 155 9.91 14.68 16.61
CA LYS A 155 9.78 16.01 16.00
C LYS A 155 8.52 16.13 15.14
N ASP A 156 8.14 15.06 14.46
CA ASP A 156 7.09 15.11 13.44
C ASP A 156 6.37 13.75 13.30
N ASN A 157 5.13 13.82 12.82
CA ASN A 157 4.31 12.67 12.48
C ASN A 157 3.88 12.76 11.01
N GLN A 158 4.19 11.74 10.25
CA GLN A 158 3.74 11.61 8.87
C GLN A 158 2.60 10.60 8.80
N VAL A 159 1.49 11.00 8.18
CA VAL A 159 0.30 10.16 7.96
C VAL A 159 0.09 9.96 6.47
N GLU A 160 0.02 8.71 6.06
CA GLU A 160 -0.39 8.29 4.73
C GLU A 160 -1.58 7.34 4.85
N SER A 161 -2.60 7.56 4.04
CA SER A 161 -3.73 6.66 3.90
C SER A 161 -3.84 6.21 2.45
N GLY A 162 -4.54 5.11 2.22
CA GLY A 162 -4.67 4.58 0.88
C GLY A 162 -5.71 3.48 0.76
N ILE A 163 -5.85 3.03 -0.47
CA ILE A 163 -6.63 1.87 -0.87
C ILE A 163 -5.74 0.94 -1.70
N LYS A 164 -5.91 -0.36 -1.57
CA LYS A 164 -5.28 -1.38 -2.40
C LYS A 164 -6.31 -2.42 -2.83
N ASP A 165 -5.96 -3.20 -3.83
CA ASP A 165 -6.73 -4.33 -4.34
C ASP A 165 -8.12 -3.97 -4.92
N LEU A 166 -8.36 -2.70 -5.25
CA LEU A 166 -9.62 -2.25 -5.84
C LEU A 166 -9.62 -2.53 -7.35
N LEU A 167 -10.32 -3.58 -7.75
CA LEU A 167 -10.53 -3.88 -9.17
C LEU A 167 -11.60 -2.96 -9.74
N ILE A 168 -11.24 -2.19 -10.76
CA ILE A 168 -12.16 -1.31 -11.51
C ILE A 168 -12.04 -1.60 -13.00
N LEU A 169 -13.16 -1.48 -13.70
CA LEU A 169 -13.28 -1.75 -15.13
C LEU A 169 -14.26 -0.76 -15.76
N LYS A 170 -13.94 -0.32 -16.98
CA LYS A 170 -14.90 0.29 -17.89
C LYS A 170 -14.85 -0.38 -19.26
N THR A 171 -16.00 -0.55 -19.89
CA THR A 171 -16.15 -1.35 -21.10
C THR A 171 -15.90 -0.58 -22.39
N THR A 172 -15.85 0.76 -22.31
CA THR A 172 -15.66 1.68 -23.44
C THR A 172 -15.03 2.99 -22.97
N ALA A 173 -14.95 3.98 -23.85
CA ALA A 173 -14.35 5.30 -23.58
C ALA A 173 -12.89 5.22 -23.12
N SER A 174 -12.13 4.30 -23.68
CA SER A 174 -10.68 4.15 -23.48
C SER A 174 -10.01 3.75 -24.81
N GLY A 175 -8.88 4.34 -25.11
CA GLY A 175 -8.11 4.05 -26.30
C GLY A 175 -6.62 3.98 -26.02
N PHE A 176 -5.84 3.72 -27.06
CA PHE A 176 -4.39 3.82 -27.06
C PHE A 176 -3.91 3.99 -28.51
N LYS A 177 -3.43 5.19 -28.85
CA LYS A 177 -2.98 5.58 -30.18
C LYS A 177 -1.73 6.44 -30.14
N ASN A 178 -1.08 6.59 -31.29
CA ASN A 178 0.09 7.44 -31.48
C ASN A 178 1.26 7.07 -30.57
N PHE A 179 1.43 5.80 -30.24
CA PHE A 179 2.57 5.31 -29.48
C PHE A 179 3.78 5.05 -30.41
N LEU A 180 4.98 5.08 -29.85
CA LEU A 180 6.22 4.79 -30.56
C LEU A 180 6.16 3.39 -31.16
N ARG A 181 6.58 3.27 -32.44
CA ARG A 181 6.68 2.00 -33.15
C ARG A 181 8.13 1.68 -33.47
N ASP A 182 8.50 0.43 -33.29
CA ASP A 182 9.78 -0.17 -33.66
C ASP A 182 9.57 -1.53 -34.35
N GLU A 183 10.63 -2.26 -34.64
CA GLU A 183 10.60 -3.57 -35.29
C GLU A 183 9.88 -4.66 -34.47
N PHE A 184 9.69 -4.46 -33.17
CA PHE A 184 9.00 -5.40 -32.27
C PHE A 184 7.54 -5.00 -31.98
N THR A 185 7.06 -3.92 -32.58
CA THR A 185 5.72 -3.39 -32.30
C THR A 185 4.66 -4.12 -33.14
N THR A 186 3.91 -5.01 -32.48
CA THR A 186 2.77 -5.73 -33.09
C THR A 186 1.41 -5.18 -32.67
N LEU A 187 1.37 -4.35 -31.60
CA LEU A 187 0.13 -3.82 -31.05
C LEU A 187 -0.59 -2.90 -32.03
N PRO A 188 -1.88 -3.14 -32.36
CA PRO A 188 -2.67 -2.21 -33.14
C PRO A 188 -3.12 -1.01 -32.33
N GLU A 189 -3.31 0.12 -32.99
CA GLU A 189 -3.95 1.29 -32.40
C GLU A 189 -5.44 1.04 -32.18
N THR A 190 -5.96 1.56 -31.11
CA THR A 190 -7.40 1.47 -30.83
C THR A 190 -7.94 2.77 -30.23
N SER A 191 -9.16 3.15 -30.66
CA SER A 191 -9.90 4.28 -30.09
C SER A 191 -10.89 3.85 -29.02
N ASP A 192 -11.20 2.56 -28.98
CA ASP A 192 -12.10 1.99 -27.99
C ASP A 192 -11.65 0.60 -27.56
N ARG A 193 -11.55 0.43 -26.24
CA ARG A 193 -11.18 -0.83 -25.60
C ARG A 193 -11.67 -0.91 -24.17
N ILE A 194 -11.73 -2.10 -23.61
CA ILE A 194 -11.90 -2.29 -22.19
C ILE A 194 -10.66 -1.77 -21.44
N LEU A 195 -10.87 -1.02 -20.38
CA LEU A 195 -9.82 -0.63 -19.44
C LEU A 195 -10.12 -1.22 -18.08
N ALA A 196 -9.29 -2.17 -17.65
CA ALA A 196 -9.37 -2.80 -16.33
C ALA A 196 -8.05 -2.64 -15.57
N THR A 197 -8.15 -2.38 -14.26
CA THR A 197 -6.98 -2.22 -13.39
C THR A 197 -7.29 -2.62 -11.95
N LYS A 198 -6.30 -3.14 -11.25
CA LYS A 198 -6.31 -3.37 -9.81
C LYS A 198 -5.65 -2.18 -9.12
N LEU A 199 -6.44 -1.15 -8.89
CA LEU A 199 -6.00 0.15 -8.38
C LEU A 199 -5.39 0.02 -6.99
N ARG A 200 -4.20 0.62 -6.82
CA ARG A 200 -3.63 1.01 -5.54
C ARG A 200 -3.38 2.51 -5.55
N ALA A 201 -3.83 3.22 -4.51
CA ALA A 201 -3.58 4.64 -4.35
C ALA A 201 -3.19 4.97 -2.90
N VAL A 202 -2.21 5.85 -2.74
CA VAL A 202 -1.72 6.31 -1.43
C VAL A 202 -1.64 7.83 -1.46
N TRP A 203 -2.18 8.48 -0.45
CA TRP A 203 -2.08 9.93 -0.30
C TRP A 203 -1.46 10.31 1.03
N ARG A 204 -0.61 11.35 0.99
CA ARG A 204 0.08 11.87 2.17
C ARG A 204 -0.63 13.12 2.69
N TYR A 205 -0.99 13.09 3.94
CA TYR A 205 -1.52 14.25 4.64
C TYR A 205 -0.39 15.25 4.95
N ARG A 206 -0.65 16.54 4.70
CA ARG A 206 0.21 17.66 5.12
C ARG A 206 -0.31 18.35 6.38
N LYS A 207 -1.57 18.11 6.73
CA LYS A 207 -2.21 18.53 7.97
C LYS A 207 -3.34 17.58 8.34
N LYS A 208 -3.67 17.54 9.62
CA LYS A 208 -4.78 16.74 10.13
C LYS A 208 -6.11 17.19 9.51
N PRO A 209 -6.93 16.27 8.94
CA PRO A 209 -8.28 16.59 8.47
C PRO A 209 -9.26 16.62 9.65
N GLY A 210 -10.47 17.14 9.44
CA GLY A 210 -11.55 17.04 10.40
C GLY A 210 -12.02 15.60 10.65
N SER A 211 -11.93 14.73 9.62
CA SER A 211 -12.12 13.26 9.72
C SER A 211 -11.31 12.61 8.60
N TYR A 212 -10.48 11.63 8.97
CA TYR A 212 -9.71 10.84 7.99
C TYR A 212 -10.63 10.00 7.13
N SER A 213 -11.58 9.26 7.73
CA SER A 213 -12.50 8.38 7.01
C SER A 213 -13.29 9.12 5.94
N ARG A 214 -13.92 10.24 6.29
CA ARG A 214 -14.67 11.06 5.33
C ARG A 214 -13.77 11.66 4.25
N THR A 215 -12.55 12.04 4.58
CA THR A 215 -11.60 12.59 3.62
C THR A 215 -11.14 11.51 2.65
N ASN A 216 -10.82 10.31 3.17
CA ASN A 216 -10.44 9.14 2.37
C ASN A 216 -11.55 8.75 1.37
N GLU A 217 -12.81 8.71 1.85
CA GLU A 217 -13.98 8.44 1.00
C GLU A 217 -14.11 9.45 -0.15
N LYS A 218 -14.05 10.76 0.15
CA LYS A 218 -14.12 11.82 -0.87
C LYS A 218 -12.98 11.76 -1.88
N ILE A 219 -11.76 11.45 -1.45
CA ILE A 219 -10.60 11.26 -2.34
C ILE A 219 -10.87 10.12 -3.31
N LEU A 220 -11.27 8.96 -2.79
CA LEU A 220 -11.56 7.79 -3.60
C LEU A 220 -12.71 8.04 -4.58
N GLU A 221 -13.80 8.62 -4.12
CA GLU A 221 -14.95 8.99 -4.95
C GLU A 221 -14.54 9.90 -6.11
N ALA A 222 -13.75 10.95 -5.84
CA ALA A 222 -13.28 11.88 -6.88
C ALA A 222 -12.38 11.17 -7.92
N MET A 223 -11.54 10.23 -7.49
CA MET A 223 -10.71 9.43 -8.40
C MET A 223 -11.56 8.52 -9.28
N LEU A 224 -12.51 7.81 -8.68
CA LEU A 224 -13.41 6.89 -9.39
C LEU A 224 -14.35 7.65 -10.35
N ALA A 225 -14.82 8.83 -9.99
CA ALA A 225 -15.60 9.68 -10.88
C ALA A 225 -14.81 10.05 -12.15
N VAL A 226 -13.54 10.39 -12.04
CA VAL A 226 -12.67 10.62 -13.22
C VAL A 226 -12.54 9.35 -14.06
N PHE A 227 -12.25 8.20 -13.43
CA PHE A 227 -12.14 6.93 -14.15
C PHE A 227 -13.43 6.60 -14.92
N ALA A 228 -14.57 6.79 -14.32
CA ALA A 228 -15.87 6.45 -14.91
C ALA A 228 -16.30 7.43 -16.02
N THR A 229 -16.09 8.73 -15.83
CA THR A 229 -16.72 9.75 -16.70
C THR A 229 -15.83 10.34 -17.78
N LYS A 230 -14.49 10.20 -17.66
CA LYS A 230 -13.56 10.78 -18.64
C LYS A 230 -13.09 9.75 -19.64
N TYR A 231 -12.93 10.16 -20.91
CA TYR A 231 -12.23 9.33 -21.88
C TYR A 231 -10.79 9.09 -21.45
N SER A 232 -10.32 7.86 -21.57
CA SER A 232 -8.96 7.42 -21.22
C SER A 232 -8.12 7.23 -22.47
N PRO A 233 -7.33 8.21 -22.92
CA PRO A 233 -6.45 8.03 -24.09
C PRO A 233 -5.27 7.11 -23.78
N SER A 234 -4.94 6.94 -22.51
CA SER A 234 -3.98 6.00 -21.96
C SER A 234 -4.20 5.82 -20.46
N VAL A 235 -3.64 4.75 -19.88
CA VAL A 235 -3.65 4.54 -18.42
C VAL A 235 -2.90 5.67 -17.71
N GLN A 236 -1.79 6.14 -18.29
CA GLN A 236 -0.96 7.24 -17.74
C GLN A 236 -1.76 8.55 -17.63
N ALA A 237 -2.49 8.93 -18.68
CA ALA A 237 -3.32 10.13 -18.67
C ALA A 237 -4.46 10.02 -17.65
N THR A 238 -5.08 8.84 -17.53
CA THR A 238 -6.13 8.57 -16.55
C THR A 238 -5.60 8.67 -15.14
N LEU A 239 -4.46 8.03 -14.84
CA LEU A 239 -3.76 8.12 -13.55
C LEU A 239 -3.51 9.58 -13.15
N PHE A 240 -2.97 10.38 -14.07
CA PHE A 240 -2.68 11.80 -13.79
C PHE A 240 -3.94 12.60 -13.48
N GLN A 241 -5.03 12.39 -14.23
CA GLN A 241 -6.31 13.07 -13.98
C GLN A 241 -6.96 12.64 -12.66
N MET A 242 -6.86 11.36 -12.30
CA MET A 242 -7.30 10.85 -11.01
C MET A 242 -6.52 11.50 -9.85
N GLY A 243 -5.20 11.58 -9.96
CA GLY A 243 -4.34 12.26 -8.97
C GLY A 243 -4.67 13.75 -8.82
N LYS A 244 -4.91 14.46 -9.94
CA LYS A 244 -5.38 15.87 -9.93
C LYS A 244 -6.71 16.01 -9.22
N ALA A 245 -7.66 15.12 -9.45
CA ALA A 245 -8.97 15.15 -8.81
C ALA A 245 -8.87 14.97 -7.30
N ALA A 246 -8.08 13.98 -6.85
CA ALA A 246 -7.79 13.73 -5.43
C ALA A 246 -7.21 14.98 -4.74
N LEU A 247 -6.20 15.61 -5.34
CA LEU A 247 -5.57 16.82 -4.80
C LEU A 247 -6.54 18.01 -4.78
N LYS A 248 -7.37 18.19 -5.79
CA LYS A 248 -8.39 19.26 -5.82
C LYS A 248 -9.43 19.07 -4.73
N THR A 249 -9.90 17.84 -4.53
CA THR A 249 -10.95 17.51 -3.56
C THR A 249 -10.48 17.64 -2.12
N ALA A 250 -9.22 17.26 -1.82
CA ALA A 250 -8.69 17.28 -0.47
C ALA A 250 -7.47 18.21 -0.35
N LEU A 251 -7.70 19.46 0.07
CA LEU A 251 -6.61 20.44 0.27
C LEU A 251 -5.67 20.08 1.42
N VAL A 252 -6.03 19.10 2.23
CA VAL A 252 -5.25 18.62 3.38
C VAL A 252 -4.18 17.61 3.00
N ILE A 253 -4.14 17.13 1.75
CA ILE A 253 -3.08 16.22 1.25
C ILE A 253 -2.07 16.96 0.38
N SER A 254 -0.83 16.48 0.34
CA SER A 254 0.27 17.07 -0.44
C SER A 254 0.55 16.33 -1.74
N LYS A 255 0.42 15.01 -1.74
CA LYS A 255 0.69 14.16 -2.90
C LYS A 255 -0.19 12.92 -2.89
N VAL A 256 -0.37 12.34 -4.08
CA VAL A 256 -1.02 11.04 -4.29
C VAL A 256 -0.12 10.20 -5.18
N GLN A 257 0.20 9.00 -4.74
CA GLN A 257 0.87 7.97 -5.53
C GLN A 257 -0.19 6.96 -5.99
N ILE A 258 -0.21 6.63 -7.27
CA ILE A 258 -1.19 5.74 -7.88
C ILE A 258 -0.45 4.66 -8.65
N THR A 259 -0.88 3.42 -8.49
CA THR A 259 -0.45 2.24 -9.25
C THR A 259 -1.66 1.66 -9.95
N MET A 260 -1.56 1.50 -11.26
CA MET A 260 -2.63 0.99 -12.13
C MET A 260 -2.06 -0.07 -13.10
N PRO A 261 -1.88 -1.33 -12.67
CA PRO A 261 -1.55 -2.40 -13.61
C PRO A 261 -2.66 -2.51 -14.66
N ASN A 262 -2.27 -2.45 -15.94
CA ASN A 262 -3.22 -2.55 -17.06
C ASN A 262 -3.56 -4.03 -17.31
N ARG A 263 -4.69 -4.49 -16.74
CA ARG A 263 -5.18 -5.86 -16.95
C ARG A 263 -5.83 -5.96 -18.32
N HIS A 264 -5.46 -6.98 -19.08
CA HIS A 264 -5.95 -7.14 -20.43
C HIS A 264 -7.24 -7.95 -20.48
N CYS A 265 -8.15 -7.55 -21.39
CA CYS A 265 -9.29 -8.34 -21.81
C CYS A 265 -9.08 -8.63 -23.31
N LEU A 266 -8.72 -9.89 -23.62
CA LEU A 266 -8.42 -10.32 -24.98
C LEU A 266 -9.69 -10.81 -25.65
N LEU A 267 -9.99 -10.26 -26.83
CA LEU A 267 -11.16 -10.68 -27.62
C LEU A 267 -11.02 -12.15 -28.01
N ILE A 268 -12.04 -12.94 -27.76
CA ILE A 268 -12.06 -14.37 -28.13
C ILE A 268 -12.33 -14.48 -29.63
N ASN A 269 -11.48 -15.23 -30.35
CA ASN A 269 -11.71 -15.55 -31.76
C ASN A 269 -12.76 -16.65 -31.87
N LEU A 270 -13.94 -16.31 -32.38
CA LEU A 270 -15.04 -17.24 -32.66
C LEU A 270 -15.15 -17.68 -34.12
N SER A 271 -14.29 -17.17 -35.00
CA SER A 271 -14.35 -17.49 -36.45
C SER A 271 -14.22 -18.99 -36.76
N PRO A 272 -13.44 -19.80 -36.00
CA PRO A 272 -13.40 -21.25 -36.24
C PRO A 272 -14.77 -21.97 -36.07
N PHE A 273 -15.70 -21.32 -35.38
CA PHE A 273 -17.07 -21.83 -35.15
C PHE A 273 -18.12 -21.15 -36.02
N GLY A 274 -17.69 -20.35 -37.01
CA GLY A 274 -18.59 -19.60 -37.89
C GLY A 274 -19.34 -18.44 -37.22
N LEU A 275 -18.83 -17.96 -36.06
CA LEU A 275 -19.42 -16.87 -35.28
C LEU A 275 -18.56 -15.61 -35.34
N GLU A 276 -19.22 -14.45 -35.40
CA GLU A 276 -18.58 -13.17 -35.23
C GLU A 276 -18.60 -12.77 -33.74
N ASN A 277 -17.48 -12.31 -33.19
CA ASN A 277 -17.44 -11.70 -31.88
C ASN A 277 -17.49 -10.16 -32.00
N LYS A 278 -18.64 -9.57 -31.72
CA LYS A 278 -18.90 -8.12 -31.82
C LYS A 278 -18.40 -7.33 -30.62
N ASN A 279 -17.20 -7.63 -30.09
CA ASN A 279 -16.64 -7.06 -28.87
C ASN A 279 -17.47 -7.35 -27.61
N GLU A 280 -18.02 -8.58 -27.54
CA GLU A 280 -18.90 -9.00 -26.44
C GLU A 280 -18.24 -10.03 -25.53
N LEU A 281 -17.38 -10.91 -26.06
CA LEU A 281 -16.80 -12.01 -25.33
C LEU A 281 -15.27 -11.90 -25.28
N PHE A 282 -14.72 -11.87 -24.05
CA PHE A 282 -13.31 -11.66 -23.78
C PHE A 282 -12.74 -12.67 -22.80
N VAL A 283 -11.44 -12.94 -22.88
CA VAL A 283 -10.68 -13.60 -21.84
C VAL A 283 -10.01 -12.52 -20.99
N PRO A 284 -10.41 -12.35 -19.71
CA PRO A 284 -9.66 -11.49 -18.80
C PRO A 284 -8.35 -12.16 -18.41
N THR A 285 -7.24 -11.41 -18.47
CA THR A 285 -5.91 -11.90 -18.08
C THR A 285 -5.28 -11.02 -17.03
N ASP A 286 -4.58 -11.64 -16.09
CA ASP A 286 -3.83 -10.92 -15.05
C ASP A 286 -2.36 -10.74 -15.43
N GLU A 287 -1.81 -11.65 -16.22
CA GLU A 287 -0.40 -11.73 -16.57
C GLU A 287 -0.20 -12.10 -18.07
N PRO A 288 0.80 -11.51 -18.73
CA PRO A 288 1.54 -10.31 -18.31
C PRO A 288 0.67 -9.06 -18.34
N HIS A 289 1.02 -8.02 -17.55
CA HIS A 289 0.33 -6.73 -17.57
C HIS A 289 1.31 -5.56 -17.72
N GLY A 290 0.84 -4.46 -18.27
CA GLY A 290 1.58 -3.20 -18.25
C GLY A 290 1.54 -2.61 -16.84
N GLN A 291 2.71 -2.35 -16.23
CA GLN A 291 2.81 -1.73 -14.90
C GLN A 291 2.90 -0.21 -15.05
N ILE A 292 1.88 0.51 -14.60
CA ILE A 292 1.81 1.96 -14.66
C ILE A 292 1.74 2.54 -13.25
N GLU A 293 2.70 3.39 -12.92
CA GLU A 293 2.80 4.05 -11.63
C GLU A 293 3.11 5.53 -11.81
N GLY A 294 2.62 6.35 -10.90
CA GLY A 294 2.91 7.77 -10.91
C GLY A 294 2.57 8.46 -9.60
N THR A 295 3.28 9.55 -9.30
CA THR A 295 3.01 10.41 -8.15
C THR A 295 2.64 11.79 -8.65
N VAL A 296 1.48 12.28 -8.22
CA VAL A 296 1.01 13.63 -8.48
C VAL A 296 1.09 14.44 -7.20
N SER A 297 1.68 15.62 -7.26
CA SER A 297 1.83 16.54 -6.10
C SER A 297 1.33 17.94 -6.44
N ARG A 298 1.19 18.74 -5.39
CA ARG A 298 0.98 20.21 -5.49
C ARG A 298 2.31 20.89 -5.72
#